data_4efc06a4d6ef05f452c3aa16fa0fa486
#
_entry.id   4efc06a4d6ef05f452c3aa16fa0fa486
#
_cell.length_a   1.000
_cell.length_b   1.000
_cell.length_c   1.000
_cell.angle_alpha   90.00
_cell.angle_beta   90.00
_cell.angle_gamma   90.00
#
_symmetry.space_group_name_H-M   'P 1'
#
loop_
_entity.id
_entity.type
_entity.pdbx_description
1 polymer ?
#
loop_
_entity_poly.entity_id
_entity_poly.type
_entity_poly.pdbx_seq_one_letter_code
_entity_poly.pdbx_strand_id
1 'polypeptide(L)'
;RKESSAASDVYKRQEEMVYESRVGDVILLGATSWRIVDITADRVLVLPAYGQPGKLPFWRGDAAGRPAELGDAVGRFRRELDADPEAGRTRLAAAGLDPWAQDNLLAYLKDQREATGVLPTEQTLVVERFTDELGDWRVVLHSPYGMAVHAPWALAVGARLAQRYGLETGSGAGMAADDGI
;
A
#
# COMPACT_ATOMS: atom_id res chain seq x y z
N ARG A 1 27.72 -20.78 26.72
CA ARG A 1 26.84 -20.66 25.54
C ARG A 1 26.30 -19.24 25.58
N LYS A 2 26.83 -18.38 24.74
CA LYS A 2 26.25 -17.05 24.51
C LYS A 2 24.96 -17.26 23.76
N GLU A 3 23.82 -16.96 24.37
CA GLU A 3 22.56 -16.77 23.69
C GLU A 3 22.69 -15.56 22.76
N SER A 4 22.45 -15.80 21.50
CA SER A 4 22.48 -14.75 20.47
C SER A 4 21.36 -13.75 20.75
N SER A 5 21.73 -12.49 21.02
CA SER A 5 20.82 -11.38 21.31
C SER A 5 20.04 -10.86 20.08
N ALA A 6 19.91 -11.67 19.04
CA ALA A 6 19.14 -11.33 17.84
C ALA A 6 17.63 -11.62 17.97
N ALA A 7 17.16 -12.02 19.15
CA ALA A 7 15.79 -12.55 19.31
C ALA A 7 14.79 -11.57 19.95
N SER A 8 15.12 -10.30 20.14
CA SER A 8 14.15 -9.39 20.74
C SER A 8 14.11 -8.02 20.07
N ASP A 9 13.76 -8.00 18.80
CA ASP A 9 13.25 -6.76 18.22
C ASP A 9 11.82 -6.55 18.71
N VAL A 10 11.72 -5.75 19.76
CA VAL A 10 10.45 -5.31 20.34
C VAL A 10 9.86 -4.24 19.43
N TYR A 11 8.93 -4.62 18.58
CA TYR A 11 8.14 -3.66 17.82
C TYR A 11 6.95 -3.21 18.64
N LYS A 12 6.89 -1.91 18.95
CA LYS A 12 5.69 -1.25 19.47
C LYS A 12 4.64 -1.25 18.38
N ARG A 13 3.62 -2.10 18.48
CA ARG A 13 2.57 -2.22 17.48
C ARG A 13 1.24 -1.78 18.04
N GLN A 14 0.40 -1.27 17.13
CA GLN A 14 -0.93 -0.79 17.45
C GLN A 14 -1.76 -1.91 18.11
N GLU A 15 -2.54 -1.53 19.11
CA GLU A 15 -3.29 -2.44 19.99
C GLU A 15 -4.19 -3.41 19.22
N GLU A 16 -4.82 -2.99 18.12
CA GLU A 16 -5.75 -3.80 17.34
C GLU A 16 -5.13 -5.10 16.80
N MET A 17 -3.90 -5.07 16.30
CA MET A 17 -3.23 -6.27 15.83
C MET A 17 -2.99 -7.28 16.95
N VAL A 18 -2.74 -6.79 18.16
CA VAL A 18 -2.48 -7.63 19.33
C VAL A 18 -3.77 -8.35 19.76
N TYR A 19 -4.93 -7.69 19.67
CA TYR A 19 -6.22 -8.28 20.03
C TYR A 19 -6.66 -9.39 19.05
N GLU A 20 -6.29 -9.32 17.80
CA GLU A 20 -6.63 -10.33 16.79
C GLU A 20 -5.62 -11.48 16.70
N SER A 21 -4.45 -11.33 17.31
CA SER A 21 -3.35 -12.30 17.24
C SER A 21 -3.38 -13.26 18.44
N ARG A 22 -2.93 -14.49 18.21
CA ARG A 22 -2.81 -15.53 19.24
C ARG A 22 -1.38 -16.06 19.28
N VAL A 23 -0.98 -16.54 20.45
CA VAL A 23 0.25 -17.32 20.60
C VAL A 23 0.22 -18.53 19.65
N GLY A 24 1.27 -18.70 18.87
CA GLY A 24 1.39 -19.70 17.81
C GLY A 24 1.10 -19.17 16.40
N ASP A 25 0.45 -18.02 16.25
CA ASP A 25 0.21 -17.44 14.93
C ASP A 25 1.53 -17.07 14.24
N VAL A 26 1.56 -17.25 12.92
CA VAL A 26 2.67 -16.80 12.07
C VAL A 26 2.24 -15.55 11.34
N ILE A 27 3.00 -14.49 11.52
CA ILE A 27 2.77 -13.19 10.88
C ILE A 27 3.91 -12.86 9.93
N LEU A 28 3.61 -12.19 8.82
CA LEU A 28 4.60 -11.67 7.89
C LEU A 28 4.96 -10.23 8.30
N LEU A 29 6.27 -9.99 8.48
CA LEU A 29 6.80 -8.68 8.84
C LEU A 29 7.99 -8.35 7.94
N GLY A 30 7.79 -7.43 7.02
CA GLY A 30 8.73 -7.24 5.93
C GLY A 30 8.80 -8.51 5.07
N ALA A 31 10.00 -8.94 4.71
CA ALA A 31 10.24 -10.14 3.92
C ALA A 31 10.34 -11.44 4.76
N THR A 32 10.06 -11.39 6.06
CA THR A 32 10.30 -12.54 6.97
C THR A 32 9.02 -12.90 7.72
N SER A 33 8.76 -14.21 7.83
CA SER A 33 7.70 -14.76 8.67
C SER A 33 8.17 -14.90 10.11
N TRP A 34 7.29 -14.56 11.07
CA TRP A 34 7.55 -14.57 12.50
C TRP A 34 6.43 -15.30 13.23
N ARG A 35 6.78 -16.21 14.13
CA ARG A 35 5.84 -16.89 15.00
C ARG A 35 5.69 -16.15 16.32
N ILE A 36 4.48 -15.85 16.74
CA ILE A 36 4.17 -15.27 18.04
C ILE A 36 4.35 -16.34 19.11
N VAL A 37 5.23 -16.11 20.07
CA VAL A 37 5.49 -17.02 21.18
C VAL A 37 4.89 -16.56 22.48
N ASP A 38 4.69 -15.24 22.64
CA ASP A 38 4.02 -14.67 23.80
C ASP A 38 3.47 -13.28 23.50
N ILE A 39 2.40 -12.91 24.21
CA ILE A 39 1.77 -11.60 24.14
C ILE A 39 1.62 -11.07 25.54
N THR A 40 2.33 -10.01 25.87
CA THR A 40 2.24 -9.31 27.15
C THR A 40 1.54 -7.98 27.00
N ALA A 41 1.28 -7.27 28.09
CA ALA A 41 0.60 -5.96 28.06
C ALA A 41 1.34 -4.89 27.25
N ASP A 42 2.67 -5.01 27.12
CA ASP A 42 3.54 -4.00 26.52
C ASP A 42 4.32 -4.48 25.28
N ARG A 43 4.29 -5.79 24.97
CA ARG A 43 5.09 -6.36 23.87
C ARG A 43 4.53 -7.67 23.33
N VAL A 44 4.87 -7.97 22.08
CA VAL A 44 4.66 -9.27 21.44
C VAL A 44 6.04 -9.91 21.22
N LEU A 45 6.25 -11.07 21.78
CA LEU A 45 7.50 -11.83 21.59
C LEU A 45 7.33 -12.73 20.36
N VAL A 46 8.31 -12.67 19.45
CA VAL A 46 8.28 -13.45 18.21
C VAL A 46 9.58 -14.18 17.97
N LEU A 47 9.51 -15.31 17.28
CA LEU A 47 10.67 -16.05 16.77
C LEU A 47 10.58 -16.13 15.23
N PRO A 48 11.71 -16.13 14.52
CA PRO A 48 11.73 -16.36 13.08
C PRO A 48 11.05 -17.69 12.71
N ALA A 49 10.18 -17.66 11.68
CA ALA A 49 9.43 -18.82 11.19
C ALA A 49 9.68 -19.01 9.69
N TYR A 50 10.95 -19.24 9.32
CA TYR A 50 11.38 -19.34 7.94
C TYR A 50 10.60 -20.44 7.18
N GLY A 51 10.18 -20.13 5.95
CA GLY A 51 9.46 -21.03 5.06
C GLY A 51 8.01 -21.32 5.48
N GLN A 52 7.47 -20.64 6.49
CA GLN A 52 6.08 -20.79 6.87
C GLN A 52 5.26 -19.64 6.30
N PRO A 53 4.09 -19.93 5.71
CA PRO A 53 3.19 -18.88 5.27
C PRO A 53 2.68 -18.09 6.48
N GLY A 54 2.90 -16.78 6.49
CA GLY A 54 2.44 -15.89 7.53
C GLY A 54 1.22 -15.10 7.08
N LYS A 55 0.31 -14.81 8.02
CA LYS A 55 -0.75 -13.84 7.78
C LYS A 55 -0.13 -12.44 7.72
N LEU A 56 -0.54 -11.64 6.75
CA LEU A 56 -0.23 -10.21 6.75
C LEU A 56 -0.98 -9.56 7.92
N PRO A 57 -0.28 -8.90 8.84
CA PRO A 57 -0.96 -8.12 9.86
C PRO A 57 -1.67 -6.95 9.19
N PHE A 58 -2.99 -6.92 9.26
CA PHE A 58 -3.76 -5.79 8.79
C PHE A 58 -3.55 -4.60 9.71
N TRP A 59 -2.98 -3.56 9.18
CA TRP A 59 -2.93 -2.25 9.82
C TRP A 59 -4.15 -1.47 9.33
N ARG A 60 -5.12 -1.32 10.15
CA ARG A 60 -6.00 -0.16 10.01
C ARG A 60 -5.30 0.97 10.75
N GLY A 61 -4.57 1.79 10.03
CA GLY A 61 -4.10 3.04 10.60
C GLY A 61 -5.34 3.87 10.95
N ASP A 62 -5.43 4.36 12.17
CA ASP A 62 -6.47 5.32 12.60
C ASP A 62 -6.33 6.68 11.91
N ALA A 63 -5.55 6.77 10.87
CA ALA A 63 -5.45 7.96 10.03
C ALA A 63 -6.76 8.19 9.29
N ALA A 64 -7.18 9.45 9.25
CA ALA A 64 -8.40 9.89 8.56
C ALA A 64 -8.45 9.57 7.06
N GLY A 65 -7.43 8.92 6.52
CA GLY A 65 -7.24 8.69 5.09
C GLY A 65 -6.92 9.98 4.33
N ARG A 66 -6.63 9.85 3.05
CA ARG A 66 -6.39 11.03 2.19
C ARG A 66 -7.73 11.65 1.79
N PRO A 67 -7.98 12.95 2.12
CA PRO A 67 -9.13 13.68 1.57
C PRO A 67 -9.05 13.75 0.04
N ALA A 68 -10.19 13.72 -0.64
CA ALA A 68 -10.25 13.78 -2.10
C ALA A 68 -9.59 15.04 -2.67
N GLU A 69 -9.70 16.17 -1.96
CA GLU A 69 -9.07 17.43 -2.32
C GLU A 69 -7.54 17.39 -2.29
N LEU A 70 -6.96 16.67 -1.31
CA LEU A 70 -5.52 16.43 -1.27
C LEU A 70 -5.11 15.48 -2.40
N GLY A 71 -5.91 14.47 -2.67
CA GLY A 71 -5.72 13.56 -3.80
C GLY A 71 -5.71 14.29 -5.14
N ASP A 72 -6.68 15.17 -5.36
CA ASP A 72 -6.74 16.06 -6.53
C ASP A 72 -5.47 16.93 -6.66
N ALA A 73 -5.05 17.56 -5.57
CA ALA A 73 -3.84 18.38 -5.56
C ALA A 73 -2.58 17.57 -5.87
N VAL A 74 -2.45 16.34 -5.34
CA VAL A 74 -1.34 15.43 -5.64
C VAL A 74 -1.38 14.99 -7.11
N GLY A 75 -2.56 14.64 -7.64
CA GLY A 75 -2.74 14.29 -9.04
C GLY A 75 -2.32 15.43 -9.98
N ARG A 76 -2.78 16.64 -9.69
CA ARG A 76 -2.41 17.86 -10.42
C ARG A 76 -0.91 18.13 -10.35
N PHE A 77 -0.31 17.97 -9.20
CA PHE A 77 1.12 18.13 -9.00
C PHE A 77 1.93 17.15 -9.85
N ARG A 78 1.56 15.87 -9.88
CA ARG A 78 2.19 14.87 -10.76
C ARG A 78 2.09 15.26 -12.23
N ARG A 79 0.92 15.70 -12.68
CA ARG A 79 0.69 16.14 -14.06
C ARG A 79 1.54 17.35 -14.44
N GLU A 80 1.66 18.32 -13.55
CA GLU A 80 2.49 19.52 -13.78
C GLU A 80 3.97 19.18 -13.87
N LEU A 81 4.49 18.31 -12.99
CA LEU A 81 5.88 17.86 -13.02
C LEU A 81 6.22 17.07 -14.29
N ASP A 82 5.26 16.27 -14.77
CA ASP A 82 5.44 15.47 -15.98
C ASP A 82 5.38 16.33 -17.25
N ALA A 83 4.53 17.34 -17.28
CA ALA A 83 4.38 18.23 -18.42
C ALA A 83 5.59 19.16 -18.62
N ASP A 84 6.23 19.64 -17.54
CA ASP A 84 7.40 20.51 -17.58
C ASP A 84 8.33 20.20 -16.41
N PRO A 85 9.28 19.25 -16.58
CA PRO A 85 10.23 18.87 -15.54
C PRO A 85 11.14 20.02 -15.06
N GLU A 86 11.46 20.99 -15.93
CA GLU A 86 12.33 22.11 -15.56
C GLU A 86 11.61 23.13 -14.68
N ALA A 87 10.38 23.49 -15.02
CA ALA A 87 9.52 24.27 -14.13
C ALA A 87 9.24 23.48 -12.84
N GLY A 88 9.11 22.19 -12.94
CA GLY A 88 8.96 21.26 -11.82
C GLY A 88 10.12 21.35 -10.83
N ARG A 89 11.37 21.38 -11.28
CA ARG A 89 12.57 21.54 -10.43
C ARG A 89 12.49 22.83 -9.61
N THR A 90 12.13 23.94 -10.22
CA THR A 90 11.98 25.21 -9.53
C THR A 90 10.93 25.11 -8.43
N ARG A 91 9.81 24.48 -8.69
CA ARG A 91 8.74 24.27 -7.72
C ARG A 91 9.15 23.34 -6.57
N LEU A 92 9.87 22.24 -6.87
CA LEU A 92 10.37 21.32 -5.87
C LEU A 92 11.42 21.97 -4.97
N ALA A 93 12.32 22.78 -5.52
CA ALA A 93 13.29 23.56 -4.76
C ALA A 93 12.58 24.54 -3.80
N ALA A 94 11.55 25.24 -4.28
CA ALA A 94 10.75 26.14 -3.46
C ALA A 94 9.98 25.39 -2.33
N ALA A 95 9.66 24.12 -2.53
CA ALA A 95 9.08 23.23 -1.52
C ALA A 95 10.12 22.65 -0.54
N GLY A 96 11.41 22.98 -0.68
CA GLY A 96 12.48 22.56 0.21
C GLY A 96 13.17 21.26 -0.17
N LEU A 97 12.93 20.69 -1.36
CA LEU A 97 13.62 19.49 -1.82
C LEU A 97 15.03 19.87 -2.30
N ASP A 98 16.03 19.12 -1.83
CA ASP A 98 17.40 19.23 -2.35
C ASP A 98 17.50 18.69 -3.79
N PRO A 99 18.62 18.92 -4.51
CA PRO A 99 18.77 18.49 -5.90
C PRO A 99 18.62 16.98 -6.09
N TRP A 100 19.08 16.16 -5.14
CA TRP A 100 18.96 14.69 -5.23
C TRP A 100 17.51 14.23 -5.07
N ALA A 101 16.77 14.82 -4.14
CA ALA A 101 15.36 14.53 -3.96
C ALA A 101 14.54 14.94 -5.20
N GLN A 102 14.89 16.08 -5.83
CA GLN A 102 14.29 16.53 -7.09
C GLN A 102 14.54 15.52 -8.22
N ASP A 103 15.81 15.09 -8.38
CA ASP A 103 16.19 14.13 -9.41
C ASP A 103 15.49 12.79 -9.21
N ASN A 104 15.45 12.28 -7.98
CA ASN A 104 14.79 11.02 -7.66
C ASN A 104 13.29 11.07 -7.94
N LEU A 105 12.62 12.17 -7.58
CA LEU A 105 11.17 12.30 -7.82
C LEU A 105 10.86 12.38 -9.31
N LEU A 106 11.61 13.17 -10.07
CA LEU A 106 11.41 13.30 -11.52
C LEU A 106 11.75 12.00 -12.25
N ALA A 107 12.83 11.31 -11.86
CA ALA A 107 13.16 9.99 -12.38
C ALA A 107 12.06 8.97 -12.11
N TYR A 108 11.54 8.91 -10.88
CA TYR A 108 10.45 8.02 -10.51
C TYR A 108 9.19 8.24 -11.37
N LEU A 109 8.79 9.50 -11.60
CA LEU A 109 7.64 9.80 -12.46
C LEU A 109 7.89 9.41 -13.92
N LYS A 110 9.12 9.65 -14.41
CA LYS A 110 9.52 9.27 -15.74
C LYS A 110 9.50 7.75 -15.93
N ASP A 111 10.12 7.00 -15.01
CA ASP A 111 10.16 5.54 -15.06
C ASP A 111 8.74 4.94 -15.03
N GLN A 112 7.85 5.49 -14.18
CA GLN A 112 6.46 5.09 -14.14
C GLN A 112 5.75 5.35 -15.46
N ARG A 113 5.95 6.51 -16.05
CA ARG A 113 5.38 6.86 -17.36
C ARG A 113 5.89 5.98 -18.48
N GLU A 114 7.19 5.66 -18.49
CA GLU A 114 7.78 4.76 -19.48
C GLU A 114 7.23 3.33 -19.36
N ALA A 115 7.03 2.85 -18.13
CA ALA A 115 6.51 1.51 -17.88
C ALA A 115 5.03 1.34 -18.27
N THR A 116 4.19 2.35 -18.02
CA THR A 116 2.74 2.26 -18.18
C THR A 116 2.21 3.08 -19.37
N GLY A 117 3.02 3.92 -19.99
CA GLY A 117 2.63 4.85 -21.06
C GLY A 117 1.88 6.09 -20.56
N VAL A 118 1.43 6.12 -19.31
CA VAL A 118 0.62 7.20 -18.73
C VAL A 118 0.80 7.27 -17.21
N LEU A 119 0.67 8.46 -16.61
CA LEU A 119 0.66 8.63 -15.16
C LEU A 119 -0.78 8.75 -14.63
N PRO A 120 -1.09 8.14 -13.47
CA PRO A 120 -2.33 8.43 -12.77
C PRO A 120 -2.28 9.85 -12.21
N THR A 121 -3.25 10.65 -12.60
CA THR A 121 -3.40 12.07 -12.20
C THR A 121 -4.84 12.34 -11.77
N GLU A 122 -5.17 13.59 -11.43
CA GLU A 122 -6.54 13.99 -11.13
C GLU A 122 -7.48 13.91 -12.34
N GLN A 123 -6.92 13.84 -13.55
CA GLN A 123 -7.67 13.76 -14.81
C GLN A 123 -7.57 12.40 -15.49
N THR A 124 -6.69 11.52 -14.98
CA THR A 124 -6.38 10.25 -15.63
C THR A 124 -6.38 9.12 -14.61
N LEU A 125 -7.31 8.20 -14.76
CA LEU A 125 -7.31 6.94 -14.03
C LEU A 125 -6.58 5.89 -14.87
N VAL A 126 -5.77 5.06 -14.22
CA VAL A 126 -5.02 4.00 -14.88
C VAL A 126 -5.51 2.66 -14.40
N VAL A 127 -5.92 1.80 -15.32
CA VAL A 127 -6.25 0.40 -15.03
C VAL A 127 -5.10 -0.46 -15.48
N GLU A 128 -4.49 -1.16 -14.54
CA GLU A 128 -3.40 -2.08 -14.78
C GLU A 128 -3.86 -3.52 -14.56
N ARG A 129 -3.41 -4.43 -15.41
CA ARG A 129 -3.65 -5.86 -15.26
C ARG A 129 -2.33 -6.60 -15.30
N PHE A 130 -2.08 -7.41 -14.30
CA PHE A 130 -0.87 -8.24 -14.22
C PHE A 130 -1.18 -9.61 -13.60
N THR A 131 -0.21 -10.49 -13.65
CA THR A 131 -0.27 -11.79 -12.98
C THR A 131 0.59 -11.73 -11.73
N ASP A 132 0.04 -12.11 -10.59
CA ASP A 132 0.79 -12.17 -9.34
C ASP A 132 1.76 -13.38 -9.28
N GLU A 133 2.48 -13.51 -8.18
CA GLU A 133 3.47 -14.57 -7.96
C GLU A 133 2.85 -15.99 -7.94
N LEU A 134 1.55 -16.09 -7.70
CA LEU A 134 0.79 -17.36 -7.70
C LEU A 134 0.22 -17.69 -9.07
N GLY A 135 0.35 -16.81 -10.05
CA GLY A 135 -0.19 -16.94 -11.39
C GLY A 135 -1.63 -16.42 -11.53
N ASP A 136 -2.19 -15.80 -10.48
CA ASP A 136 -3.53 -15.24 -10.51
C ASP A 136 -3.56 -13.86 -11.17
N TRP A 137 -4.60 -13.61 -11.97
CA TRP A 137 -4.82 -12.31 -12.57
C TRP A 137 -5.25 -11.27 -11.53
N ARG A 138 -4.56 -10.15 -11.52
CA ARG A 138 -4.88 -8.98 -10.71
C ARG A 138 -5.22 -7.80 -11.60
N VAL A 139 -6.19 -7.02 -11.16
CA VAL A 139 -6.56 -5.76 -11.78
C VAL A 139 -6.48 -4.68 -10.71
N VAL A 140 -5.75 -3.63 -11.00
CA VAL A 140 -5.60 -2.47 -10.10
C VAL A 140 -6.07 -1.22 -10.83
N LEU A 141 -6.94 -0.46 -10.20
CA LEU A 141 -7.34 0.86 -10.63
C LEU A 141 -6.57 1.91 -9.81
N HIS A 142 -5.65 2.61 -10.43
CA HIS A 142 -4.92 3.71 -9.81
C HIS A 142 -5.74 4.99 -9.85
N SER A 143 -5.97 5.58 -8.69
CA SER A 143 -6.77 6.80 -8.52
C SER A 143 -6.28 7.59 -7.29
N PRO A 144 -6.15 8.91 -7.35
CA PRO A 144 -5.60 9.70 -6.26
C PRO A 144 -6.62 10.09 -5.17
N TYR A 145 -7.89 9.76 -5.33
CA TYR A 145 -8.99 10.38 -4.58
C TYR A 145 -9.19 9.87 -3.14
N GLY A 146 -8.43 8.89 -2.71
CA GLY A 146 -8.43 8.43 -1.32
C GLY A 146 -9.51 7.41 -0.96
N MET A 147 -9.34 6.81 0.21
CA MET A 147 -10.16 5.72 0.73
C MET A 147 -11.65 6.06 0.80
N ALA A 148 -12.00 7.31 1.16
CA ALA A 148 -13.40 7.74 1.28
C ALA A 148 -14.17 7.64 -0.05
N VAL A 149 -13.46 7.76 -1.19
CA VAL A 149 -14.01 7.57 -2.53
C VAL A 149 -13.88 6.11 -2.97
N HIS A 150 -12.72 5.51 -2.71
CA HIS A 150 -12.42 4.18 -3.23
C HIS A 150 -13.20 3.07 -2.54
N ALA A 151 -13.43 3.14 -1.22
CA ALA A 151 -14.11 2.07 -0.50
C ALA A 151 -15.56 1.82 -1.00
N PRO A 152 -16.45 2.83 -1.09
CA PRO A 152 -17.77 2.60 -1.66
C PRO A 152 -17.73 2.22 -3.14
N TRP A 153 -16.76 2.73 -3.89
CA TRP A 153 -16.59 2.38 -5.29
C TRP A 153 -16.16 0.93 -5.47
N ALA A 154 -15.19 0.45 -4.69
CA ALA A 154 -14.76 -0.96 -4.68
C ALA A 154 -15.94 -1.91 -4.39
N LEU A 155 -16.78 -1.57 -3.40
CA LEU A 155 -17.99 -2.34 -3.10
C LEU A 155 -18.97 -2.39 -4.28
N ALA A 156 -19.19 -1.26 -4.94
CA ALA A 156 -20.08 -1.19 -6.10
C ALA A 156 -19.54 -1.98 -7.31
N VAL A 157 -18.24 -1.89 -7.57
CA VAL A 157 -17.56 -2.66 -8.63
C VAL A 157 -17.60 -4.14 -8.32
N GLY A 158 -17.26 -4.54 -7.08
CA GLY A 158 -17.31 -5.93 -6.64
C GLY A 158 -18.71 -6.54 -6.78
N ALA A 159 -19.76 -5.83 -6.35
CA ALA A 159 -21.13 -6.27 -6.49
C ALA A 159 -21.54 -6.46 -7.96
N ARG A 160 -21.12 -5.55 -8.85
CA ARG A 160 -21.38 -5.67 -10.29
C ARG A 160 -20.65 -6.84 -10.94
N LEU A 161 -19.40 -7.08 -10.55
CA LEU A 161 -18.62 -8.22 -11.03
C LEU A 161 -19.24 -9.54 -10.57
N ALA A 162 -19.62 -9.64 -9.30
CA ALA A 162 -20.33 -10.78 -8.75
C ALA A 162 -21.63 -11.08 -9.51
N GLN A 163 -22.45 -10.06 -9.73
CA GLN A 163 -23.71 -10.20 -10.48
C GLN A 163 -23.49 -10.64 -11.93
N ARG A 164 -22.47 -10.10 -12.60
CA ARG A 164 -22.23 -10.34 -14.02
C ARG A 164 -21.55 -11.67 -14.30
N TYR A 165 -20.65 -12.09 -13.42
CA TYR A 165 -19.77 -13.25 -13.65
C TYR A 165 -20.00 -14.38 -12.65
N GLY A 166 -20.93 -14.26 -11.71
CA GLY A 166 -21.21 -15.30 -10.71
C GLY A 166 -20.07 -15.49 -9.70
N LEU A 167 -19.26 -14.46 -9.48
CA LEU A 167 -18.14 -14.53 -8.54
C LEU A 167 -18.66 -14.48 -7.11
N GLU A 168 -18.20 -15.40 -6.27
CA GLU A 168 -18.49 -15.32 -4.84
C GLU A 168 -17.81 -14.10 -4.22
N THR A 169 -18.57 -13.26 -3.55
CA THR A 169 -18.12 -12.00 -2.94
C THR A 169 -17.21 -12.16 -1.71
N GLY A 170 -16.66 -13.36 -1.51
CA GLY A 170 -15.87 -13.69 -0.32
C GLY A 170 -14.35 -13.80 -0.51
N SER A 171 -13.85 -13.91 -1.72
CA SER A 171 -12.43 -14.17 -1.97
C SER A 171 -11.80 -13.13 -2.90
N GLY A 172 -11.45 -11.96 -2.36
CA GLY A 172 -10.58 -11.01 -3.06
C GLY A 172 -11.27 -9.95 -3.91
N ALA A 173 -12.57 -9.75 -3.79
CA ALA A 173 -13.27 -8.67 -4.45
C ALA A 173 -12.99 -7.34 -3.74
N GLY A 174 -12.08 -6.56 -4.30
CA GLY A 174 -12.02 -5.14 -4.04
C GLY A 174 -11.41 -4.73 -2.70
N MET A 175 -10.09 -4.78 -2.61
CA MET A 175 -9.38 -3.99 -1.58
C MET A 175 -9.31 -2.55 -2.06
N ALA A 176 -9.71 -1.60 -1.19
CA ALA A 176 -9.56 -0.19 -1.44
C ALA A 176 -8.37 0.37 -0.63
N ALA A 177 -7.65 1.29 -1.23
CA ALA A 177 -6.55 2.04 -0.62
C ALA A 177 -6.65 3.52 -0.98
N ASP A 178 -5.79 4.36 -0.39
CA ASP A 178 -5.78 5.79 -0.72
C ASP A 178 -5.35 6.08 -2.17
N ASP A 179 -4.65 5.16 -2.81
CA ASP A 179 -4.15 5.29 -4.18
C ASP A 179 -4.91 4.45 -5.22
N GLY A 180 -6.01 3.77 -4.83
CA GLY A 180 -6.82 3.03 -5.78
C GLY A 180 -7.65 1.87 -5.21
N ILE A 181 -8.04 0.98 -6.11
CA ILE A 181 -8.87 -0.20 -5.86
C ILE A 181 -8.19 -1.41 -6.51
#